data_1462a7e18c3446d4ea057f688fb50b00
#
_entry.id   1462a7e18c3446d4ea057f688fb50b00
#
_cell.length_a   1.000
_cell.length_b   1.000
_cell.length_c   1.000
_cell.angle_alpha   90.00
_cell.angle_beta   90.00
_cell.angle_gamma   90.00
#
_symmetry.space_group_name_H-M   'P 1'
#
loop_
_entity.id
_entity.type
_entity.pdbx_description
1 polymer ?
#
loop_
_entity_poly.entity_id
_entity_poly.type
_entity_poly.pdbx_seq_one_letter_code
_entity_poly.pdbx_strand_id
1 'polypeptide(L)'
;MKTVFLKLTGGLLLLTLSVSLEMNASSPQAKNDSVFHLVKPDYQLSPLTGMTRQHWMDAATYLLDGAFSYIHTLDEPMRFPKQPGKSYPTDGKFNKTENLEGLCRTMFIAIPLLKENPDLVLNGIKVGDYYRQQLRNMSDPSKSGYIQHLKGGPSQTLVEFGALALSLTVMPEIIWEPLTQ
;
A
#
# COMPACT_ATOMS: atom_id res chain seq x y z
N MET A 1 -36.80 57.21 54.47
CA MET A 1 -36.70 55.72 54.41
C MET A 1 -36.23 55.37 53.03
N LYS A 2 -34.96 54.96 52.88
CA LYS A 2 -34.39 54.58 51.58
C LYS A 2 -34.20 53.06 51.58
N THR A 3 -34.94 52.36 50.71
CA THR A 3 -34.89 50.93 50.54
C THR A 3 -33.73 50.60 49.58
N VAL A 4 -32.77 49.80 50.06
CA VAL A 4 -31.61 49.34 49.29
C VAL A 4 -31.99 48.01 48.66
N PHE A 5 -32.01 47.95 47.31
CA PHE A 5 -32.16 46.71 46.54
C PHE A 5 -30.78 46.08 46.35
N LEU A 6 -30.59 44.91 46.94
CA LEU A 6 -29.42 44.06 46.71
C LEU A 6 -29.66 43.20 45.45
N LYS A 7 -28.96 43.46 44.38
CA LYS A 7 -28.98 42.59 43.20
C LYS A 7 -27.98 41.45 43.40
N LEU A 8 -28.46 40.24 43.57
CA LEU A 8 -27.66 39.02 43.48
C LEU A 8 -27.51 38.66 42.00
N THR A 9 -26.34 38.86 41.43
CA THR A 9 -25.95 38.33 40.12
C THR A 9 -25.32 36.95 40.33
N GLY A 10 -26.10 35.88 40.15
CA GLY A 10 -25.62 34.51 40.10
C GLY A 10 -24.86 34.29 38.82
N GLY A 11 -23.54 34.27 38.89
CA GLY A 11 -22.69 33.82 37.75
C GLY A 11 -22.74 32.32 37.65
N LEU A 12 -23.44 31.83 36.62
CA LEU A 12 -23.40 30.41 36.22
C LEU A 12 -22.10 30.17 35.46
N LEU A 13 -21.10 29.57 36.13
CA LEU A 13 -19.86 29.15 35.50
C LEU A 13 -20.11 27.88 34.70
N LEU A 14 -20.36 28.01 33.38
CA LEU A 14 -20.37 26.88 32.46
C LEU A 14 -18.91 26.44 32.25
N LEU A 15 -18.54 25.35 32.91
CA LEU A 15 -17.34 24.59 32.55
C LEU A 15 -17.63 23.85 31.26
N THR A 16 -17.22 24.40 30.12
CA THR A 16 -17.17 23.65 28.86
C THR A 16 -15.93 22.76 28.89
N LEU A 17 -16.14 21.47 29.14
CA LEU A 17 -15.13 20.46 28.98
C LEU A 17 -14.86 20.29 27.47
N SER A 18 -13.86 20.99 26.96
CA SER A 18 -13.36 20.78 25.59
C SER A 18 -12.60 19.47 25.59
N VAL A 19 -13.28 18.38 25.22
CA VAL A 19 -12.60 17.14 24.84
C VAL A 19 -11.96 17.41 23.48
N SER A 20 -10.69 17.76 23.49
CA SER A 20 -9.87 17.77 22.27
C SER A 20 -9.72 16.32 21.84
N LEU A 21 -10.53 15.89 20.87
CA LEU A 21 -10.21 14.71 20.09
C LEU A 21 -8.94 15.09 19.31
N GLU A 22 -7.80 14.70 19.82
CA GLU A 22 -6.60 14.61 18.99
C GLU A 22 -6.85 13.50 17.96
N MET A 23 -7.45 13.88 16.85
CA MET A 23 -7.31 13.11 15.64
C MET A 23 -5.81 13.14 15.32
N ASN A 24 -5.11 12.06 15.62
CA ASN A 24 -3.84 11.74 15.01
C ASN A 24 -4.08 11.58 13.50
N ALA A 25 -4.27 12.71 12.82
CA ALA A 25 -3.97 12.79 11.42
C ALA A 25 -2.46 12.56 11.33
N SER A 26 -2.06 11.33 10.99
CA SER A 26 -0.70 11.08 10.53
C SER A 26 -0.45 12.11 9.42
N SER A 27 0.33 13.13 9.74
CA SER A 27 0.84 14.10 8.78
C SER A 27 1.41 13.27 7.62
N PRO A 28 1.22 13.70 6.35
CA PRO A 28 1.89 13.06 5.23
C PRO A 28 3.38 13.10 5.57
N GLN A 29 3.91 11.92 5.85
CA GLN A 29 5.31 11.74 6.19
C GLN A 29 6.08 12.29 5.00
N ALA A 30 6.77 13.39 5.18
CA ALA A 30 7.64 13.95 4.16
C ALA A 30 8.42 12.77 3.59
N LYS A 31 8.40 12.61 2.26
CA LYS A 31 9.18 11.57 1.57
C LYS A 31 10.61 11.74 2.03
N ASN A 32 10.98 10.99 3.06
CA ASN A 32 12.36 10.92 3.48
C ASN A 32 13.06 10.13 2.40
N ASP A 33 13.99 10.73 1.69
CA ASP A 33 14.95 10.05 0.79
C ASP A 33 15.86 9.08 1.58
N SER A 34 15.47 8.72 2.80
CA SER A 34 16.22 7.85 3.69
C SER A 34 16.09 6.40 3.23
N VAL A 35 17.22 5.78 3.01
CA VAL A 35 17.35 4.34 2.84
C VAL A 35 16.75 3.63 4.07
N PHE A 36 16.11 2.47 3.85
CA PHE A 36 15.63 1.64 4.96
C PHE A 36 16.77 1.32 5.92
N HIS A 37 16.57 1.59 7.20
CA HIS A 37 17.54 1.30 8.25
C HIS A 37 17.04 0.22 9.19
N LEU A 38 17.89 -0.77 9.45
CA LEU A 38 17.62 -1.82 10.42
C LEU A 38 17.73 -1.25 11.84
N VAL A 39 16.60 -1.15 12.54
CA VAL A 39 16.53 -0.64 13.90
C VAL A 39 16.67 -1.80 14.88
N LYS A 40 17.64 -1.74 15.81
CA LYS A 40 17.87 -2.75 16.87
C LYS A 40 18.03 -4.17 16.29
N PRO A 41 19.08 -4.44 15.51
CA PRO A 41 19.32 -5.78 14.98
C PRO A 41 19.48 -6.80 16.13
N ASP A 42 18.96 -8.00 15.94
CA ASP A 42 19.05 -9.11 16.89
C ASP A 42 19.97 -10.20 16.34
N TYR A 43 21.26 -10.10 16.66
CA TYR A 43 22.27 -11.07 16.26
C TYR A 43 22.24 -12.37 17.06
N GLN A 44 21.47 -12.45 18.14
CA GLN A 44 21.25 -13.72 18.84
C GLN A 44 20.26 -14.59 18.07
N LEU A 45 19.16 -13.99 17.62
CA LEU A 45 18.15 -14.69 16.82
C LEU A 45 18.58 -14.88 15.36
N SER A 46 19.27 -13.92 14.79
CA SER A 46 19.73 -13.95 13.40
C SER A 46 21.20 -13.56 13.29
N PRO A 47 22.13 -14.50 13.51
CA PRO A 47 23.56 -14.19 13.66
C PRO A 47 24.23 -13.54 12.45
N LEU A 48 23.70 -13.77 11.23
CA LEU A 48 24.29 -13.24 10.00
C LEU A 48 23.77 -11.86 9.62
N THR A 49 22.48 -11.59 9.81
CA THR A 49 21.84 -10.36 9.34
C THR A 49 21.34 -9.46 10.45
N GLY A 50 21.11 -10.00 11.65
CA GLY A 50 20.41 -9.31 12.71
C GLY A 50 18.92 -9.08 12.43
N MET A 51 18.40 -9.52 11.25
CA MET A 51 17.01 -9.30 10.85
C MET A 51 16.09 -10.38 11.44
N THR A 52 15.15 -9.96 12.24
CA THR A 52 14.04 -10.79 12.72
C THR A 52 12.90 -10.80 11.70
N ARG A 53 11.86 -11.64 11.93
CA ARG A 53 10.64 -11.60 11.14
C ARG A 53 10.03 -10.18 11.10
N GLN A 54 10.01 -9.47 12.24
CA GLN A 54 9.49 -8.11 12.28
C GLN A 54 10.27 -7.16 11.38
N HIS A 55 11.59 -7.24 11.37
CA HIS A 55 12.40 -6.41 10.46
C HIS A 55 12.11 -6.70 8.98
N TRP A 56 11.81 -7.94 8.62
CA TRP A 56 11.37 -8.27 7.25
C TRP A 56 9.99 -7.69 6.94
N MET A 57 9.06 -7.69 7.89
CA MET A 57 7.75 -7.07 7.72
C MET A 57 7.86 -5.54 7.60
N ASP A 58 8.72 -4.92 8.39
CA ASP A 58 8.99 -3.47 8.31
C ASP A 58 9.62 -3.10 6.97
N ALA A 59 10.58 -3.90 6.48
CA ALA A 59 11.16 -3.70 5.15
C ALA A 59 10.13 -3.89 4.03
N ALA A 60 9.27 -4.89 4.13
CA ALA A 60 8.18 -5.12 3.19
C ALA A 60 7.21 -3.93 3.17
N THR A 61 6.84 -3.41 4.34
CA THR A 61 5.98 -2.22 4.46
C THR A 61 6.64 -1.02 3.82
N TYR A 62 7.92 -0.76 4.12
CA TYR A 62 8.68 0.35 3.54
C TYR A 62 8.71 0.29 2.00
N LEU A 63 9.00 -0.89 1.44
CA LEU A 63 9.06 -1.07 -0.02
C LEU A 63 7.69 -0.91 -0.66
N LEU A 64 6.65 -1.49 -0.06
CA LEU A 64 5.30 -1.42 -0.60
C LEU A 64 4.72 -0.01 -0.48
N ASP A 65 4.97 0.70 0.60
CA ASP A 65 4.57 2.11 0.77
C ASP A 65 5.23 2.99 -0.30
N GLY A 66 6.52 2.77 -0.57
CA GLY A 66 7.22 3.43 -1.67
C GLY A 66 6.56 3.16 -3.03
N ALA A 67 6.12 1.93 -3.30
CA ALA A 67 5.40 1.59 -4.52
C ALA A 67 4.02 2.26 -4.57
N PHE A 68 3.25 2.20 -3.49
CA PHE A 68 1.92 2.82 -3.40
C PHE A 68 1.96 4.35 -3.41
N SER A 69 3.10 4.98 -3.14
CA SER A 69 3.23 6.43 -3.26
C SER A 69 2.98 6.96 -4.68
N TYR A 70 3.00 6.09 -5.68
CA TYR A 70 2.68 6.40 -7.09
C TYR A 70 1.25 6.03 -7.48
N ILE A 71 0.44 5.47 -6.58
CA ILE A 71 -0.92 5.02 -6.86
C ILE A 71 -1.90 5.96 -6.16
N HIS A 72 -2.84 6.52 -6.93
CA HIS A 72 -3.84 7.46 -6.42
C HIS A 72 -5.26 6.93 -6.59
N THR A 73 -5.47 5.96 -7.51
CA THR A 73 -6.76 5.32 -7.75
C THR A 73 -6.60 3.81 -7.91
N LEU A 74 -7.70 3.06 -7.75
CA LEU A 74 -7.69 1.60 -7.95
C LEU A 74 -7.42 1.18 -9.41
N ASP A 75 -7.66 2.07 -10.37
CA ASP A 75 -7.50 1.78 -11.80
C ASP A 75 -6.11 2.14 -12.35
N GLU A 76 -5.29 2.86 -11.58
CA GLU A 76 -3.92 3.16 -12.00
C GLU A 76 -3.05 1.92 -12.00
N PRO A 77 -2.29 1.65 -13.07
CA PRO A 77 -1.40 0.51 -13.12
C PRO A 77 -0.20 0.70 -12.18
N MET A 78 0.31 -0.40 -11.62
CA MET A 78 1.53 -0.42 -10.81
C MET A 78 2.76 -0.19 -11.71
N ARG A 79 2.98 1.06 -12.06
CA ARG A 79 4.06 1.48 -12.93
C ARG A 79 4.84 2.64 -12.33
N PHE A 80 6.15 2.55 -12.38
CA PHE A 80 7.04 3.53 -11.76
C PHE A 80 7.63 4.48 -12.81
N PRO A 81 7.94 5.73 -12.42
CA PRO A 81 8.62 6.67 -13.31
C PRO A 81 10.04 6.19 -13.60
N LYS A 82 10.52 6.49 -14.82
CA LYS A 82 11.89 6.21 -15.22
C LYS A 82 12.85 7.05 -14.38
N GLN A 83 13.83 6.39 -13.81
CA GLN A 83 14.88 7.06 -13.05
C GLN A 83 15.93 7.63 -14.00
N PRO A 84 16.52 8.80 -13.67
CA PRO A 84 17.61 9.37 -14.47
C PRO A 84 18.76 8.38 -14.65
N GLY A 85 19.27 8.26 -15.87
CA GLY A 85 20.39 7.37 -16.19
C GLY A 85 20.06 5.88 -16.22
N LYS A 86 18.77 5.48 -16.04
CA LYS A 86 18.33 4.10 -16.13
C LYS A 86 17.63 3.82 -17.46
N SER A 87 17.76 2.58 -17.95
CA SER A 87 17.10 2.14 -19.18
C SER A 87 15.66 1.65 -18.93
N TYR A 88 15.30 1.34 -17.70
CA TYR A 88 14.02 0.77 -17.30
C TYR A 88 13.37 1.58 -16.16
N PRO A 89 12.03 1.72 -16.11
CA PRO A 89 11.09 1.32 -17.15
C PRO A 89 11.33 2.07 -18.45
N THR A 90 10.92 1.49 -19.58
CA THR A 90 11.07 2.11 -20.91
C THR A 90 10.08 3.26 -21.09
N ASP A 91 10.30 4.13 -22.07
CA ASP A 91 9.45 5.30 -22.31
C ASP A 91 8.14 4.92 -23.03
N GLY A 92 7.46 3.92 -22.52
CA GLY A 92 6.13 3.51 -23.00
C GLY A 92 6.11 2.38 -24.03
N LYS A 93 7.26 1.95 -24.53
CA LYS A 93 7.36 0.90 -25.57
C LYS A 93 6.80 -0.46 -25.10
N PHE A 94 6.94 -0.78 -23.82
CA PHE A 94 6.52 -2.06 -23.22
C PHE A 94 5.57 -1.87 -22.02
N ASN A 95 4.73 -0.84 -22.07
CA ASN A 95 3.83 -0.48 -20.96
C ASN A 95 3.07 -1.66 -20.35
N LYS A 96 2.54 -2.56 -21.19
CA LYS A 96 1.77 -3.72 -20.70
C LYS A 96 2.62 -4.68 -19.89
N THR A 97 3.84 -4.97 -20.36
CA THR A 97 4.79 -5.82 -19.62
C THR A 97 5.22 -5.16 -18.33
N GLU A 98 5.55 -3.86 -18.36
CA GLU A 98 5.96 -3.10 -17.19
C GLU A 98 4.86 -3.02 -16.12
N ASN A 99 3.61 -2.83 -16.53
CA ASN A 99 2.47 -2.82 -15.63
C ASN A 99 2.28 -4.20 -14.98
N LEU A 100 2.43 -5.28 -15.75
CA LEU A 100 2.34 -6.64 -15.24
C LEU A 100 3.49 -6.96 -14.26
N GLU A 101 4.72 -6.55 -14.58
CA GLU A 101 5.86 -6.69 -13.68
C GLU A 101 5.65 -5.95 -12.37
N GLY A 102 5.23 -4.70 -12.42
CA GLY A 102 4.92 -3.90 -11.23
C GLY A 102 3.89 -4.58 -10.36
N LEU A 103 2.78 -5.03 -10.95
CA LEU A 103 1.70 -5.71 -10.25
C LEU A 103 2.18 -7.02 -9.60
N CYS A 104 2.76 -7.92 -10.37
CA CYS A 104 3.09 -9.26 -9.90
C CYS A 104 4.21 -9.25 -8.86
N ARG A 105 5.23 -8.42 -9.05
CA ARG A 105 6.38 -8.35 -8.14
C ARG A 105 6.04 -7.66 -6.83
N THR A 106 5.23 -6.61 -6.85
CA THR A 106 4.79 -5.96 -5.61
C THR A 106 3.78 -6.81 -4.84
N MET A 107 3.02 -7.67 -5.51
CA MET A 107 2.10 -8.62 -4.86
C MET A 107 2.85 -9.58 -3.93
N PHE A 108 4.05 -10.03 -4.26
CA PHE A 108 4.88 -10.82 -3.34
C PHE A 108 5.16 -10.11 -2.02
N ILE A 109 5.37 -8.80 -2.09
CA ILE A 109 5.61 -7.98 -0.90
C ILE A 109 4.31 -7.77 -0.12
N ALA A 110 3.19 -7.60 -0.83
CA ALA A 110 1.88 -7.35 -0.23
C ALA A 110 1.32 -8.55 0.53
N ILE A 111 1.53 -9.77 0.02
CA ILE A 111 0.94 -11.00 0.57
C ILE A 111 1.20 -11.16 2.08
N PRO A 112 2.44 -11.18 2.58
CA PRO A 112 2.69 -11.35 4.01
C PRO A 112 2.08 -10.22 4.85
N LEU A 113 2.03 -8.99 4.32
CA LEU A 113 1.43 -7.85 4.98
C LEU A 113 -0.09 -7.98 5.06
N LEU A 114 -0.74 -8.37 3.97
CA LEU A 114 -2.19 -8.60 3.93
C LEU A 114 -2.62 -9.79 4.78
N LYS A 115 -1.75 -10.79 4.94
CA LYS A 115 -2.03 -11.92 5.82
C LYS A 115 -2.10 -11.51 7.29
N GLU A 116 -1.30 -10.52 7.70
CA GLU A 116 -1.34 -9.98 9.07
C GLU A 116 -2.41 -8.89 9.22
N ASN A 117 -2.61 -8.08 8.19
CA ASN A 117 -3.60 -7.01 8.16
C ASN A 117 -4.34 -6.97 6.81
N PRO A 118 -5.47 -7.69 6.68
CA PRO A 118 -6.28 -7.69 5.45
C PRO A 118 -6.83 -6.32 5.06
N ASP A 119 -6.93 -5.41 6.03
CA ASP A 119 -7.43 -4.05 5.84
C ASP A 119 -6.31 -3.00 5.63
N LEU A 120 -5.11 -3.44 5.30
CA LEU A 120 -3.96 -2.56 5.07
C LEU A 120 -4.30 -1.46 4.05
N VAL A 121 -4.04 -0.22 4.45
CA VAL A 121 -4.20 0.98 3.62
C VAL A 121 -2.84 1.65 3.46
N LEU A 122 -2.43 1.92 2.22
CA LEU A 122 -1.23 2.68 1.87
C LEU A 122 -1.61 3.81 0.92
N ASN A 123 -1.12 5.01 1.16
CA ASN A 123 -1.45 6.21 0.40
C ASN A 123 -2.96 6.41 0.17
N GLY A 124 -3.79 6.09 1.17
CA GLY A 124 -5.25 6.16 1.08
C GLY A 124 -5.91 5.05 0.25
N ILE A 125 -5.15 4.10 -0.27
CA ILE A 125 -5.62 2.98 -1.08
C ILE A 125 -5.63 1.70 -0.23
N LYS A 126 -6.77 1.00 -0.21
CA LYS A 126 -6.88 -0.32 0.40
C LYS A 126 -6.15 -1.34 -0.48
N VAL A 127 -5.05 -1.88 0.03
CA VAL A 127 -4.10 -2.69 -0.76
C VAL A 127 -4.75 -3.92 -1.39
N GLY A 128 -5.57 -4.64 -0.64
CA GLY A 128 -6.30 -5.80 -1.17
C GLY A 128 -7.27 -5.44 -2.29
N ASP A 129 -8.01 -4.32 -2.16
CA ASP A 129 -8.93 -3.84 -3.20
C ASP A 129 -8.18 -3.45 -4.46
N TYR A 130 -7.03 -2.81 -4.32
CA TYR A 130 -6.18 -2.44 -5.45
C TYR A 130 -5.77 -3.66 -6.28
N TYR A 131 -5.21 -4.69 -5.64
CA TYR A 131 -4.78 -5.88 -6.37
C TYR A 131 -5.95 -6.61 -7.03
N ARG A 132 -7.10 -6.72 -6.38
CA ARG A 132 -8.32 -7.28 -6.98
C ARG A 132 -8.77 -6.48 -8.20
N GLN A 133 -8.78 -5.15 -8.10
CA GLN A 133 -9.16 -4.30 -9.23
C GLN A 133 -8.19 -4.43 -10.40
N GLN A 134 -6.88 -4.47 -10.13
CA GLN A 134 -5.88 -4.66 -11.19
C GLN A 134 -6.00 -6.04 -11.88
N LEU A 135 -6.33 -7.10 -11.15
CA LEU A 135 -6.61 -8.42 -11.73
C LEU A 135 -7.85 -8.40 -12.62
N ARG A 136 -8.91 -7.69 -12.24
CA ARG A 136 -10.07 -7.48 -13.11
C ARG A 136 -9.68 -6.69 -14.36
N ASN A 137 -8.93 -5.62 -14.22
CA ASN A 137 -8.50 -4.78 -15.34
C ASN A 137 -7.63 -5.57 -16.33
N MET A 138 -6.72 -6.42 -15.86
CA MET A 138 -5.86 -7.21 -16.75
C MET A 138 -6.62 -8.30 -17.51
N SER A 139 -7.80 -8.72 -17.02
CA SER A 139 -8.63 -9.75 -17.61
C SER A 139 -9.73 -9.20 -18.54
N ASP A 140 -9.97 -7.89 -18.52
CA ASP A 140 -11.04 -7.25 -19.29
C ASP A 140 -10.48 -6.56 -20.54
N PRO A 141 -10.84 -7.05 -21.77
CA PRO A 141 -10.37 -6.46 -23.03
C PRO A 141 -10.72 -4.97 -23.22
N SER A 142 -11.71 -4.45 -22.52
CA SER A 142 -12.12 -3.04 -22.57
C SER A 142 -11.21 -2.11 -21.77
N LYS A 143 -10.38 -2.65 -20.89
CA LYS A 143 -9.52 -1.88 -19.98
C LYS A 143 -8.14 -1.63 -20.55
N SER A 144 -7.56 -0.47 -20.24
CA SER A 144 -6.20 -0.12 -20.65
C SER A 144 -5.13 -1.06 -20.08
N GLY A 145 -5.41 -1.64 -18.91
CA GLY A 145 -4.56 -2.63 -18.24
C GLY A 145 -4.68 -4.04 -18.80
N TYR A 146 -5.55 -4.29 -19.79
CA TYR A 146 -5.76 -5.63 -20.35
C TYR A 146 -4.46 -6.27 -20.86
N ILE A 147 -4.20 -7.48 -20.42
CA ILE A 147 -3.06 -8.29 -20.87
C ILE A 147 -3.57 -9.33 -21.88
N GLN A 148 -3.31 -9.06 -23.14
CA GLN A 148 -3.69 -9.97 -24.21
C GLN A 148 -2.91 -11.29 -24.06
N HIS A 149 -3.60 -12.41 -24.28
CA HIS A 149 -2.95 -13.70 -24.36
C HIS A 149 -1.90 -13.70 -25.48
N LEU A 150 -0.64 -13.93 -25.12
CA LEU A 150 0.45 -13.85 -26.07
C LEU A 150 0.51 -15.13 -26.89
N LYS A 151 0.55 -14.98 -28.20
CA LYS A 151 0.92 -16.05 -29.14
C LYS A 151 2.44 -16.07 -29.21
N GLY A 152 3.08 -17.12 -28.74
CA GLY A 152 4.52 -17.26 -28.84
C GLY A 152 5.14 -18.13 -27.74
N GLY A 153 6.45 -18.27 -27.79
CA GLY A 153 7.24 -19.01 -26.83
C GLY A 153 7.41 -18.28 -25.47
N PRO A 154 8.30 -18.81 -24.61
CA PRO A 154 8.59 -18.21 -23.32
C PRO A 154 8.99 -16.74 -23.44
N SER A 155 8.41 -15.90 -22.58
CA SER A 155 8.64 -14.46 -22.55
C SER A 155 8.63 -13.96 -21.11
N GLN A 156 8.94 -12.68 -20.92
CA GLN A 156 8.84 -12.02 -19.61
C GLN A 156 7.46 -12.22 -18.98
N THR A 157 6.40 -12.21 -19.77
CA THR A 157 5.02 -12.44 -19.30
C THR A 157 4.85 -13.78 -18.59
N LEU A 158 5.54 -14.84 -19.04
CA LEU A 158 5.50 -16.16 -18.38
C LEU A 158 6.10 -16.12 -16.98
N VAL A 159 7.18 -15.36 -16.80
CA VAL A 159 7.82 -15.15 -15.48
C VAL A 159 6.84 -14.47 -14.54
N GLU A 160 6.18 -13.40 -15.00
CA GLU A 160 5.24 -12.64 -14.19
C GLU A 160 3.97 -13.46 -13.86
N PHE A 161 3.47 -14.25 -14.80
CA PHE A 161 2.34 -15.17 -14.53
C PHE A 161 2.71 -16.26 -13.51
N GLY A 162 3.95 -16.73 -13.51
CA GLY A 162 4.45 -17.63 -12.47
C GLY A 162 4.43 -16.98 -11.09
N ALA A 163 4.89 -15.75 -10.99
CA ALA A 163 4.84 -14.94 -9.78
C ALA A 163 3.38 -14.71 -9.31
N LEU A 164 2.51 -14.36 -10.25
CA LEU A 164 1.08 -14.16 -9.97
C LEU A 164 0.42 -15.45 -9.47
N ALA A 165 0.64 -16.57 -10.14
CA ALA A 165 0.07 -17.86 -9.75
C ALA A 165 0.47 -18.26 -8.33
N LEU A 166 1.75 -18.09 -7.97
CA LEU A 166 2.23 -18.32 -6.61
C LEU A 166 1.51 -17.40 -5.60
N SER A 167 1.39 -16.12 -5.92
CA SER A 167 0.72 -15.15 -5.07
C SER A 167 -0.74 -15.51 -4.81
N LEU A 168 -1.48 -15.90 -5.85
CA LEU A 168 -2.88 -16.30 -5.75
C LEU A 168 -3.06 -17.61 -4.98
N THR A 169 -2.08 -18.52 -5.05
CA THR A 169 -2.14 -19.81 -4.34
C THR A 169 -1.86 -19.65 -2.85
N VAL A 170 -1.02 -18.69 -2.46
CA VAL A 170 -0.65 -18.47 -1.04
C VAL A 170 -1.76 -17.82 -0.24
N MET A 171 -2.60 -16.98 -0.88
CA MET A 171 -3.69 -16.26 -0.21
C MET A 171 -4.93 -16.16 -1.11
N PRO A 172 -5.55 -17.29 -1.44
CA PRO A 172 -6.73 -17.30 -2.29
C PRO A 172 -7.89 -16.51 -1.68
N GLU A 173 -8.07 -16.58 -0.35
CA GLU A 173 -9.16 -15.96 0.38
C GLU A 173 -9.18 -14.43 0.32
N ILE A 174 -8.00 -13.80 0.16
CA ILE A 174 -7.91 -12.33 0.12
C ILE A 174 -7.99 -11.80 -1.30
N ILE A 175 -7.37 -12.48 -2.25
CA ILE A 175 -7.20 -11.98 -3.62
C ILE A 175 -8.10 -12.70 -4.62
N TRP A 176 -8.06 -14.04 -4.65
CA TRP A 176 -8.70 -14.85 -5.70
C TRP A 176 -10.19 -15.09 -5.46
N GLU A 177 -10.57 -15.60 -4.29
CA GLU A 177 -11.94 -15.94 -3.98
C GLU A 177 -12.92 -14.76 -4.13
N PRO A 178 -12.58 -13.52 -3.71
CA PRO A 178 -13.45 -12.37 -3.93
C PRO A 178 -13.60 -11.94 -5.39
N LEU A 179 -12.80 -12.48 -6.31
CA LEU A 179 -12.95 -12.22 -7.76
C LEU A 179 -14.01 -13.09 -8.42
N THR A 180 -14.36 -14.22 -7.81
CA THR A 180 -15.30 -15.21 -8.35
C THR A 180 -16.72 -15.03 -7.84
N GLN A 181 -16.96 -14.05 -6.98
CA GLN A 181 -18.27 -13.65 -6.48
C GLN A 181 -18.80 -12.47 -7.28
#